data_2367c915b0840249fe9ecb5c0bb5d638
#
_entry.id   2367c915b0840249fe9ecb5c0bb5d638
#
_cell.length_a   1.000
_cell.length_b   1.000
_cell.length_c   1.000
_cell.angle_alpha   90.00
_cell.angle_beta   90.00
_cell.angle_gamma   90.00
#
_symmetry.space_group_name_H-M   'P 1'
#
loop_
_entity.id
_entity.type
_entity.pdbx_description
1 polymer ?
#
loop_
_entity_poly.entity_id
_entity_poly.type
_entity_poly.pdbx_seq_one_letter_code
_entity_poly.pdbx_strand_id
1 'polypeptide(L)'
;MTLRIILIRQSIPSMMVADESDEDEVPEQAVPVKPAPRSKRRRYAPIKIANQIPIRRRKEIEKALGEVGETPVKWSRNGGLKNHNFLRKRIKPGTIRHLEYDLLDVEIGESWPIPVSVVHGSRPGPVVTLLGAVHGDELVGPLALTYLCGQNFMGLERVIDPSALAGTLRIVPITNLPGYRRRIRYFPDGRDLNRSFPGNPDSNTTSRVANGLWKNIISGSDYIVDFHTAAKGRTNIPQIRANLAHPTSNRIARSFGIETILDSEGPKGSLRRVANDNDMACITFEGGGPDEADPESVQISMYGTINLLRSLRMLPGYPSKPRFRILASGSVWVRSDQGGLLDVLAPAGSFVEEGEIVATVTDPEIPGENHDVVSPIRGLLISTATHPFVNSGSPIGHLLPVRRGAATLKRRLDEEGCLIISGSDGDPPWREDEDIEDIAIFGEWSGGSPDAEWGPIESEEED
;
A
#
# COMPACT_ATOMS: atom_id res chain seq x y z
N MET A 1 20.01 -30.24 10.18
CA MET A 1 18.85 -30.96 10.71
C MET A 1 17.82 -30.99 9.60
N THR A 2 17.69 -32.11 8.95
CA THR A 2 16.94 -32.32 7.70
C THR A 2 15.53 -32.76 8.05
N LEU A 3 14.53 -31.96 7.69
CA LEU A 3 13.12 -32.35 7.86
C LEU A 3 12.69 -33.19 6.66
N ARG A 4 12.40 -34.46 6.92
CA ARG A 4 11.77 -35.37 5.97
C ARG A 4 10.25 -35.20 6.03
N ILE A 5 9.66 -34.92 4.87
CA ILE A 5 8.22 -34.94 4.68
C ILE A 5 7.79 -36.39 4.49
N ILE A 6 6.94 -36.90 5.38
CA ILE A 6 6.32 -38.23 5.28
C ILE A 6 5.00 -38.07 4.49
N LEU A 7 4.96 -38.69 3.32
CA LEU A 7 3.74 -38.88 2.55
C LEU A 7 2.99 -40.09 3.09
N ILE A 8 1.83 -39.87 3.67
CA ILE A 8 0.90 -40.94 4.05
C ILE A 8 0.05 -41.30 2.82
N ARG A 9 0.31 -42.47 2.24
CA ARG A 9 -0.57 -43.10 1.27
C ARG A 9 -1.71 -43.77 2.04
N GLN A 10 -2.94 -43.34 1.81
CA GLN A 10 -4.12 -44.13 2.20
C GLN A 10 -4.51 -45.00 1.01
N SER A 11 -4.61 -46.31 1.30
CA SER A 11 -5.02 -47.37 0.40
C SER A 11 -6.53 -47.36 0.22
N ILE A 12 -7.00 -47.39 -1.01
CA ILE A 12 -8.42 -47.67 -1.37
C ILE A 12 -8.52 -49.13 -1.73
N PRO A 13 -9.54 -49.88 -1.23
CA PRO A 13 -9.68 -51.31 -1.53
C PRO A 13 -10.19 -51.55 -2.94
N SER A 14 -9.65 -52.59 -3.52
CA SER A 14 -10.02 -53.15 -4.82
C SER A 14 -11.43 -53.74 -4.80
N MET A 15 -12.24 -53.43 -5.81
CA MET A 15 -13.41 -54.22 -6.17
C MET A 15 -13.35 -54.61 -7.66
N MET A 16 -13.26 -55.88 -7.82
CA MET A 16 -13.64 -56.86 -8.86
C MET A 16 -13.79 -56.45 -10.35
N VAL A 17 -13.03 -57.17 -11.08
CA VAL A 17 -12.98 -57.44 -12.51
C VAL A 17 -14.33 -57.93 -13.07
N ALA A 18 -14.72 -57.38 -14.20
CA ALA A 18 -15.48 -58.11 -15.22
C ALA A 18 -14.79 -57.87 -16.57
N ASP A 19 -14.44 -58.97 -17.16
CA ASP A 19 -13.78 -59.16 -18.46
C ASP A 19 -14.86 -59.03 -19.56
N GLU A 20 -14.60 -58.25 -20.58
CA GLU A 20 -15.12 -58.53 -21.93
C GLU A 20 -14.33 -57.71 -22.96
N SER A 21 -13.76 -58.47 -23.85
CA SER A 21 -13.07 -58.10 -25.07
C SER A 21 -13.97 -57.35 -26.04
N ASP A 22 -13.45 -56.27 -26.66
CA ASP A 22 -13.63 -56.00 -28.08
C ASP A 22 -12.50 -55.08 -28.58
N GLU A 23 -11.75 -55.62 -29.54
CA GLU A 23 -10.82 -54.89 -30.36
C GLU A 23 -11.62 -54.01 -31.31
N ASP A 24 -11.29 -52.68 -31.37
CA ASP A 24 -11.38 -51.99 -32.66
C ASP A 24 -10.68 -50.59 -32.60
N GLU A 25 -9.77 -50.46 -33.56
CA GLU A 25 -9.29 -49.27 -34.28
C GLU A 25 -8.74 -48.03 -33.51
N VAL A 26 -7.42 -47.93 -33.65
CA VAL A 26 -6.65 -46.70 -33.38
C VAL A 26 -6.82 -45.73 -34.55
N PRO A 27 -7.28 -44.50 -34.34
CA PRO A 27 -7.09 -43.42 -35.31
C PRO A 27 -5.79 -42.66 -35.04
N GLU A 28 -5.16 -42.43 -36.13
CA GLU A 28 -3.93 -41.81 -36.52
C GLU A 28 -3.61 -40.46 -35.80
N GLN A 29 -2.38 -40.38 -35.32
CA GLN A 29 -1.52 -39.18 -35.17
C GLN A 29 -2.14 -37.86 -34.84
N ALA A 30 -2.14 -37.54 -33.53
CA ALA A 30 -2.22 -36.16 -33.04
C ALA A 30 -0.87 -35.43 -33.33
N VAL A 31 -0.93 -34.38 -34.13
CA VAL A 31 0.17 -33.44 -34.35
C VAL A 31 0.54 -32.78 -33.03
N PRO A 32 1.82 -32.76 -32.61
CA PRO A 32 2.20 -32.11 -31.36
C PRO A 32 2.04 -30.59 -31.49
N VAL A 33 1.06 -30.04 -30.80
CA VAL A 33 0.92 -28.60 -30.59
C VAL A 33 2.12 -28.16 -29.76
N LYS A 34 2.96 -27.28 -30.32
CA LYS A 34 4.04 -26.63 -29.57
C LYS A 34 3.42 -25.86 -28.42
N PRO A 35 3.84 -26.11 -27.18
CA PRO A 35 3.37 -25.30 -26.06
C PRO A 35 3.80 -23.84 -26.27
N ALA A 36 2.87 -22.92 -26.09
CA ALA A 36 3.12 -21.48 -26.05
C ALA A 36 4.27 -21.16 -25.08
N PRO A 37 5.10 -20.16 -25.35
CA PRO A 37 6.19 -19.82 -24.47
C PRO A 37 5.61 -19.47 -23.10
N ARG A 38 5.96 -20.27 -22.09
CA ARG A 38 5.58 -20.01 -20.69
C ARG A 38 6.15 -18.66 -20.32
N SER A 39 5.27 -17.69 -20.02
CA SER A 39 5.65 -16.45 -19.38
C SER A 39 6.54 -16.81 -18.18
N LYS A 40 7.69 -16.19 -18.07
CA LYS A 40 8.59 -16.37 -16.93
C LYS A 40 7.88 -15.83 -15.70
N ARG A 41 7.15 -16.70 -14.97
CA ARG A 41 6.66 -16.37 -13.63
C ARG A 41 7.86 -15.86 -12.85
N ARG A 42 7.88 -14.57 -12.50
CA ARG A 42 8.80 -14.04 -11.48
C ARG A 42 8.59 -14.91 -10.25
N ARG A 43 9.51 -15.83 -9.97
CA ARG A 43 9.57 -16.52 -8.69
C ARG A 43 10.02 -15.46 -7.70
N TYR A 44 9.11 -14.94 -6.89
CA TYR A 44 9.48 -14.15 -5.73
C TYR A 44 10.46 -14.98 -4.91
N ALA A 45 11.69 -14.50 -4.82
CA ALA A 45 12.67 -15.15 -3.96
C ALA A 45 12.22 -14.96 -2.52
N PRO A 46 12.33 -15.99 -1.66
CA PRO A 46 11.98 -15.85 -0.25
C PRO A 46 12.84 -14.74 0.35
N ILE A 47 12.18 -13.83 1.07
CA ILE A 47 12.76 -12.66 1.71
C ILE A 47 13.90 -13.09 2.63
N LYS A 48 15.14 -12.93 2.20
CA LYS A 48 16.33 -12.90 3.07
C LYS A 48 16.56 -11.46 3.49
N ILE A 49 15.75 -10.99 4.42
CA ILE A 49 15.50 -9.57 4.69
C ILE A 49 16.72 -8.80 5.20
N ALA A 50 17.61 -9.40 5.98
CA ALA A 50 18.59 -8.61 6.72
C ALA A 50 20.01 -8.61 6.15
N ASN A 51 20.41 -9.64 5.41
CA ASN A 51 21.84 -9.91 5.14
C ASN A 51 22.27 -9.70 3.68
N GLN A 52 21.40 -9.25 2.77
CA GLN A 52 21.69 -9.19 1.34
C GLN A 52 21.76 -7.76 0.74
N ILE A 53 21.70 -6.72 1.55
CA ILE A 53 21.98 -5.39 1.05
C ILE A 53 23.48 -5.27 0.82
N PRO A 54 23.95 -4.96 -0.41
CA PRO A 54 25.36 -4.79 -0.69
C PRO A 54 25.99 -3.79 0.28
N ILE A 55 27.20 -4.06 0.76
CA ILE A 55 27.95 -3.19 1.70
C ILE A 55 28.04 -1.75 1.19
N ARG A 56 28.15 -1.56 -0.13
CA ARG A 56 28.15 -0.26 -0.78
C ARG A 56 26.84 0.52 -0.52
N ARG A 57 25.71 -0.14 -0.64
CA ARG A 57 24.38 0.44 -0.41
C ARG A 57 24.12 0.75 1.07
N ARG A 58 24.67 -0.07 1.97
CA ARG A 58 24.63 0.20 3.41
C ARG A 58 25.35 1.52 3.75
N LYS A 59 26.51 1.75 3.15
CA LYS A 59 27.27 3.01 3.29
C LYS A 59 26.56 4.22 2.67
N GLU A 60 25.86 4.05 1.57
CA GLU A 60 25.06 5.11 0.94
C GLU A 60 23.85 5.49 1.80
N ILE A 61 23.18 4.51 2.40
CA ILE A 61 22.10 4.76 3.36
C ILE A 61 22.65 5.42 4.64
N GLU A 62 23.76 4.92 5.18
CA GLU A 62 24.44 5.53 6.33
C GLU A 62 24.87 6.96 6.02
N LYS A 63 25.39 7.22 4.82
CA LYS A 63 25.77 8.55 4.35
C LYS A 63 24.55 9.44 4.20
N ALA A 64 23.48 8.96 3.57
CA ALA A 64 22.21 9.68 3.42
C ALA A 64 21.51 9.97 4.77
N LEU A 65 21.67 9.11 5.76
CA LEU A 65 21.18 9.33 7.12
C LEU A 65 22.15 10.17 7.98
N GLY A 66 23.45 10.18 7.63
CA GLY A 66 24.52 10.77 8.42
C GLY A 66 25.04 12.14 7.92
N GLU A 67 24.71 12.56 6.70
CA GLU A 67 25.03 13.92 6.25
C GLU A 67 24.11 14.94 6.94
N VAL A 68 24.51 15.30 8.15
CA VAL A 68 23.97 16.45 8.86
C VAL A 68 24.47 17.69 8.16
N GLY A 69 23.77 18.11 7.13
CA GLY A 69 23.96 19.45 6.57
C GLY A 69 23.68 20.46 7.67
N GLU A 70 24.70 21.16 8.14
CA GLU A 70 24.57 22.28 9.05
C GLU A 70 23.81 23.43 8.37
N THR A 71 22.51 23.31 8.23
CA THR A 71 21.67 24.50 8.07
C THR A 71 21.18 24.88 9.46
N PRO A 72 21.69 25.97 10.06
CA PRO A 72 21.23 26.39 11.37
C PRO A 72 19.79 26.89 11.23
N VAL A 73 18.83 26.02 11.51
CA VAL A 73 17.48 26.48 11.78
C VAL A 73 17.57 27.23 13.11
N LYS A 74 17.48 28.56 13.06
CA LYS A 74 17.38 29.41 14.25
C LYS A 74 16.06 29.12 14.96
N TRP A 75 16.05 28.10 15.79
CA TRP A 75 14.97 27.89 16.75
C TRP A 75 15.13 28.92 17.87
N SER A 76 14.07 29.58 18.29
CA SER A 76 14.11 30.53 19.39
C SER A 76 14.70 29.83 20.62
N ARG A 77 15.76 30.39 21.18
CA ARG A 77 16.51 29.84 22.34
C ARG A 77 15.74 29.76 23.66
N ASN A 78 14.48 30.19 23.73
CA ASN A 78 13.76 30.40 24.98
C ASN A 78 12.67 29.38 25.29
N GLY A 79 12.67 28.20 24.73
CA GLY A 79 11.73 27.14 25.09
C GLY A 79 12.44 25.81 25.19
N GLY A 80 12.90 25.46 26.39
CA GLY A 80 13.22 24.06 26.65
C GLY A 80 12.03 23.20 26.25
N LEU A 81 12.25 22.11 25.50
CA LEU A 81 11.18 21.22 25.10
C LEU A 81 10.41 20.76 26.33
N LYS A 82 9.12 21.04 26.32
CA LYS A 82 8.21 20.52 27.34
C LYS A 82 8.00 19.03 27.06
N ASN A 83 7.79 18.25 28.12
CA ASN A 83 7.37 16.87 27.94
C ASN A 83 6.09 16.82 27.09
N HIS A 84 6.02 15.84 26.20
CA HIS A 84 4.82 15.53 25.45
C HIS A 84 3.87 14.71 26.33
N ASN A 85 2.67 15.18 26.56
CA ASN A 85 1.64 14.43 27.29
C ASN A 85 0.77 13.71 26.27
N PHE A 86 0.80 12.38 26.29
CA PHE A 86 0.03 11.57 25.36
C PHE A 86 -0.48 10.30 26.06
N LEU A 87 -1.74 9.93 25.85
CA LEU A 87 -2.39 8.78 26.50
C LEU A 87 -2.13 8.73 28.02
N ARG A 88 -2.29 9.88 28.70
CA ARG A 88 -2.02 10.06 30.16
C ARG A 88 -0.57 9.73 30.58
N LYS A 89 0.34 9.62 29.64
CA LYS A 89 1.78 9.41 29.92
C LYS A 89 2.58 10.66 29.57
N ARG A 90 3.59 10.91 30.39
CA ARG A 90 4.55 12.00 30.18
C ARG A 90 5.78 11.45 29.45
N ILE A 91 6.07 11.95 28.26
CA ILE A 91 7.16 11.52 27.41
C ILE A 91 8.22 12.60 27.40
N LYS A 92 9.44 12.25 27.79
CA LYS A 92 10.57 13.18 27.83
C LYS A 92 11.13 13.44 26.43
N PRO A 93 11.64 14.65 26.15
CA PRO A 93 12.38 14.94 24.92
C PRO A 93 13.55 13.97 24.70
N GLY A 94 13.83 13.66 23.44
CA GLY A 94 14.90 12.74 23.05
C GLY A 94 14.64 11.28 23.41
N THR A 95 13.39 10.87 23.62
CA THR A 95 13.06 9.48 24.02
C THR A 95 11.98 8.85 23.15
N ILE A 96 11.98 7.52 23.16
CA ILE A 96 10.89 6.70 22.60
C ILE A 96 10.13 6.05 23.74
N ARG A 97 8.80 5.98 23.58
CA ARG A 97 7.91 5.24 24.47
C ARG A 97 6.98 4.37 23.64
N HIS A 98 6.95 3.10 23.97
CA HIS A 98 5.96 2.16 23.46
C HIS A 98 4.81 2.12 24.45
N LEU A 99 3.61 2.37 23.97
CA LEU A 99 2.38 2.45 24.73
C LEU A 99 1.36 1.50 24.12
N GLU A 100 0.43 1.08 24.93
CA GLU A 100 -0.78 0.39 24.50
C GLU A 100 -1.98 1.27 24.83
N TYR A 101 -2.90 1.38 23.91
CA TYR A 101 -4.15 2.09 24.10
C TYR A 101 -5.32 1.15 23.95
N ASP A 102 -6.00 0.88 25.05
CA ASP A 102 -7.23 0.09 25.03
C ASP A 102 -8.36 0.93 24.44
N LEU A 103 -8.81 0.53 23.26
CA LEU A 103 -9.84 1.25 22.51
C LEU A 103 -11.20 1.17 23.17
N LEU A 104 -11.56 -0.02 23.64
CA LEU A 104 -12.83 -0.32 24.30
C LEU A 104 -12.65 -1.52 25.23
N ASP A 105 -13.38 -1.52 26.33
CA ASP A 105 -13.74 -2.75 27.06
C ASP A 105 -14.84 -3.44 26.22
N VAL A 106 -14.46 -4.26 25.24
CA VAL A 106 -15.37 -4.62 24.16
C VAL A 106 -16.18 -5.85 24.48
N GLU A 107 -15.56 -6.84 25.12
CA GLU A 107 -16.22 -8.12 25.44
C GLU A 107 -15.64 -8.70 26.72
N ILE A 108 -16.39 -9.61 27.34
CA ILE A 108 -15.93 -10.33 28.52
C ILE A 108 -14.69 -11.14 28.16
N GLY A 109 -13.55 -10.73 28.74
CA GLY A 109 -12.26 -11.42 28.58
C GLY A 109 -11.45 -11.09 27.32
N GLU A 110 -11.89 -10.18 26.45
CA GLU A 110 -11.11 -9.74 25.29
C GLU A 110 -10.77 -8.24 25.39
N SER A 111 -9.51 -7.90 25.19
CA SER A 111 -9.00 -6.52 25.06
C SER A 111 -8.35 -6.36 23.69
N TRP A 112 -8.56 -5.19 23.07
CA TRP A 112 -7.94 -4.82 21.78
C TRP A 112 -6.97 -3.64 21.97
N PRO A 113 -5.83 -3.89 22.64
CA PRO A 113 -4.83 -2.86 22.86
C PRO A 113 -4.15 -2.50 21.54
N ILE A 114 -4.23 -1.23 21.16
CA ILE A 114 -3.52 -0.70 19.99
C ILE A 114 -2.11 -0.33 20.37
N PRO A 115 -1.09 -0.88 19.68
CA PRO A 115 0.30 -0.51 19.93
C PRO A 115 0.57 0.89 19.36
N VAL A 116 1.09 1.78 20.19
CA VAL A 116 1.47 3.13 19.79
C VAL A 116 2.90 3.41 20.24
N SER A 117 3.78 3.66 19.29
CA SER A 117 5.13 4.14 19.58
C SER A 117 5.17 5.65 19.45
N VAL A 118 5.61 6.34 20.48
CA VAL A 118 5.80 7.79 20.46
C VAL A 118 7.30 8.10 20.50
N VAL A 119 7.79 8.69 19.42
CA VAL A 119 9.14 9.22 19.31
C VAL A 119 9.05 10.73 19.56
N HIS A 120 9.47 11.16 20.73
CA HIS A 120 9.48 12.59 21.06
C HIS A 120 10.89 13.15 20.91
N GLY A 121 11.06 13.99 19.90
CA GLY A 121 12.35 14.55 19.52
C GLY A 121 12.96 15.46 20.57
N SER A 122 14.23 15.76 20.41
CA SER A 122 14.99 16.68 21.28
C SER A 122 14.77 18.15 20.94
N ARG A 123 14.16 18.45 19.79
CA ARG A 123 13.93 19.79 19.25
C ARG A 123 12.45 20.07 19.00
N PRO A 124 12.00 21.33 19.10
CA PRO A 124 10.63 21.70 18.71
C PRO A 124 10.34 21.36 17.25
N GLY A 125 9.11 20.96 16.97
CA GLY A 125 8.65 20.64 15.62
C GLY A 125 7.21 20.16 15.64
N PRO A 126 6.66 19.77 14.49
CA PRO A 126 5.28 19.33 14.36
C PRO A 126 5.05 17.94 14.96
N VAL A 127 3.77 17.59 15.05
CA VAL A 127 3.29 16.25 15.39
C VAL A 127 2.88 15.54 14.11
N VAL A 128 3.53 14.43 13.79
CA VAL A 128 3.19 13.56 12.66
C VAL A 128 2.65 12.24 13.18
N THR A 129 1.49 11.82 12.68
CA THR A 129 0.92 10.51 12.98
C THR A 129 0.99 9.62 11.76
N LEU A 130 1.54 8.42 11.95
CA LEU A 130 1.71 7.38 10.95
C LEU A 130 0.85 6.19 11.34
N LEU A 131 -0.07 5.76 10.47
CA LEU A 131 -0.99 4.67 10.75
C LEU A 131 -0.83 3.56 9.71
N GLY A 132 -0.80 2.31 10.17
CA GLY A 132 -0.85 1.11 9.33
C GLY A 132 -1.99 0.20 9.76
N ALA A 133 -2.35 -0.74 8.89
CA ALA A 133 -3.41 -1.71 9.11
C ALA A 133 -4.70 -1.09 9.66
N VAL A 134 -5.20 -0.01 9.05
CA VAL A 134 -6.58 0.44 9.20
C VAL A 134 -7.51 -0.64 8.65
N HIS A 135 -7.08 -1.33 7.60
CA HIS A 135 -7.62 -2.61 7.17
C HIS A 135 -6.68 -3.72 7.65
N GLY A 136 -7.24 -4.77 8.27
CA GLY A 136 -6.44 -5.73 9.01
C GLY A 136 -5.57 -6.66 8.15
N ASP A 137 -5.89 -6.83 6.89
CA ASP A 137 -5.17 -7.66 5.93
C ASP A 137 -4.05 -6.92 5.18
N GLU A 138 -3.87 -5.61 5.41
CA GLU A 138 -2.89 -4.78 4.71
C GLU A 138 -1.58 -4.67 5.50
N LEU A 139 -0.52 -5.36 5.06
CA LEU A 139 0.68 -5.61 5.86
C LEU A 139 1.90 -4.73 5.53
N VAL A 140 1.86 -3.98 4.44
CA VAL A 140 2.97 -3.08 4.04
C VAL A 140 3.21 -2.00 5.10
N GLY A 141 2.14 -1.30 5.52
CA GLY A 141 2.21 -0.28 6.56
C GLY A 141 2.75 -0.81 7.89
N PRO A 142 2.17 -1.88 8.48
CA PRO A 142 2.66 -2.50 9.70
C PRO A 142 4.15 -2.80 9.68
N LEU A 143 4.65 -3.40 8.59
CA LEU A 143 6.06 -3.77 8.49
C LEU A 143 6.97 -2.53 8.35
N ALA A 144 6.62 -1.60 7.47
CA ALA A 144 7.37 -0.35 7.29
C ALA A 144 7.47 0.45 8.59
N LEU A 145 6.35 0.61 9.30
CA LEU A 145 6.30 1.36 10.56
C LEU A 145 7.04 0.66 11.70
N THR A 146 7.02 -0.67 11.73
CA THR A 146 7.82 -1.46 12.68
C THR A 146 9.31 -1.25 12.44
N TYR A 147 9.75 -1.23 11.20
CA TYR A 147 11.14 -0.97 10.86
C TYR A 147 11.58 0.47 11.17
N LEU A 148 10.72 1.46 10.94
CA LEU A 148 11.02 2.85 11.29
C LEU A 148 11.20 3.06 12.79
N CYS A 149 10.49 2.29 13.63
CA CYS A 149 10.60 2.34 15.11
C CYS A 149 11.69 1.43 15.65
N GLY A 150 12.06 0.40 14.91
CA GLY A 150 12.89 -0.71 15.37
C GLY A 150 14.36 -0.35 15.54
N GLN A 151 15.06 -1.23 16.23
CA GLN A 151 16.52 -1.23 16.32
C GLN A 151 17.07 -2.28 15.36
N ASN A 152 18.28 -2.06 14.86
CA ASN A 152 19.02 -3.01 14.00
C ASN A 152 18.37 -3.34 12.65
N PHE A 153 17.53 -2.43 12.11
CA PHE A 153 17.07 -2.61 10.74
C PHE A 153 18.20 -2.28 9.76
N MET A 154 18.45 -3.16 8.80
CA MET A 154 19.51 -3.02 7.79
C MET A 154 20.92 -2.75 8.35
N GLY A 155 21.18 -3.17 9.60
CA GLY A 155 22.46 -2.91 10.28
C GLY A 155 22.59 -1.48 10.82
N LEU A 156 21.54 -0.69 10.76
CA LEU A 156 21.45 0.60 11.46
C LEU A 156 21.01 0.33 12.89
N GLU A 157 21.64 1.01 13.83
CA GLU A 157 21.29 0.88 15.25
C GLU A 157 19.85 1.37 15.48
N ARG A 158 19.43 2.37 14.71
CA ARG A 158 18.05 2.91 14.72
C ARG A 158 17.82 3.74 13.47
N VAL A 159 16.64 3.59 12.81
CA VAL A 159 16.28 4.37 11.62
C VAL A 159 15.92 5.83 12.02
N ILE A 160 15.14 6.00 13.09
CA ILE A 160 14.77 7.33 13.60
C ILE A 160 15.38 7.52 15.00
N ASP A 161 16.42 8.37 15.08
CA ASP A 161 17.02 8.75 16.34
C ASP A 161 16.24 9.90 16.98
N PRO A 162 15.63 9.71 18.17
CA PRO A 162 14.91 10.77 18.86
C PRO A 162 15.79 11.95 19.26
N SER A 163 17.10 11.77 19.40
CA SER A 163 18.04 12.86 19.70
C SER A 163 18.22 13.81 18.50
N ALA A 164 18.10 13.28 17.28
CA ALA A 164 18.19 14.04 16.02
C ALA A 164 16.82 14.56 15.54
N LEU A 165 15.73 14.07 16.11
CA LEU A 165 14.37 14.41 15.69
C LEU A 165 13.95 15.79 16.20
N ALA A 166 13.22 16.54 15.35
CA ALA A 166 12.44 17.71 15.74
C ALA A 166 10.94 17.37 15.71
N GLY A 167 10.22 17.73 16.78
CA GLY A 167 8.79 17.42 16.90
C GLY A 167 8.52 16.04 17.47
N THR A 168 7.37 15.48 17.11
CA THR A 168 6.89 14.21 17.67
C THR A 168 6.32 13.32 16.59
N LEU A 169 6.68 12.05 16.62
CA LEU A 169 6.03 11.01 15.79
C LEU A 169 5.13 10.17 16.70
N ARG A 170 3.90 9.95 16.26
CA ARG A 170 2.98 8.94 16.80
C ARG A 170 2.88 7.85 15.75
N ILE A 171 3.31 6.65 16.06
CA ILE A 171 3.41 5.55 15.10
C ILE A 171 2.52 4.42 15.59
N VAL A 172 1.52 4.08 14.79
CA VAL A 172 0.50 3.06 15.06
C VAL A 172 0.61 1.99 13.98
N PRO A 173 1.45 0.96 14.16
CA PRO A 173 1.66 -0.06 13.12
C PRO A 173 0.39 -0.84 12.81
N ILE A 174 -0.47 -1.07 13.81
CA ILE A 174 -1.69 -1.86 13.68
C ILE A 174 -2.85 -1.09 14.29
N THR A 175 -3.68 -0.50 13.42
CA THR A 175 -4.84 0.29 13.84
C THR A 175 -6.07 -0.58 14.07
N ASN A 176 -6.29 -1.59 13.23
CA ASN A 176 -7.36 -2.58 13.34
C ASN A 176 -6.80 -3.92 13.84
N LEU A 177 -6.54 -4.02 15.13
CA LEU A 177 -5.94 -5.22 15.71
C LEU A 177 -6.81 -6.49 15.54
N PRO A 178 -8.13 -6.46 15.75
CA PRO A 178 -8.94 -7.66 15.56
C PRO A 178 -9.00 -8.10 14.09
N GLY A 179 -9.06 -7.18 13.13
CA GLY A 179 -8.97 -7.49 11.71
C GLY A 179 -7.60 -8.05 11.34
N TYR A 180 -6.52 -7.46 11.86
CA TYR A 180 -5.15 -7.92 11.65
C TYR A 180 -4.93 -9.37 12.12
N ARG A 181 -5.40 -9.72 13.32
CA ARG A 181 -5.30 -11.09 13.85
C ARG A 181 -6.07 -12.12 13.01
N ARG A 182 -7.18 -11.70 12.39
CA ARG A 182 -8.03 -12.54 11.53
C ARG A 182 -7.67 -12.49 10.06
N ARG A 183 -6.75 -11.61 9.66
CA ARG A 183 -6.38 -11.32 8.27
C ARG A 183 -7.59 -10.92 7.43
N ILE A 184 -8.41 -10.02 7.96
CA ILE A 184 -9.58 -9.49 7.28
C ILE A 184 -9.55 -7.96 7.28
N ARG A 185 -10.09 -7.38 6.22
CA ARG A 185 -10.19 -5.94 6.03
C ARG A 185 -10.99 -5.26 7.14
N TYR A 186 -12.14 -5.82 7.45
CA TYR A 186 -13.16 -5.22 8.28
C TYR A 186 -12.96 -5.43 9.78
N PHE A 187 -13.67 -4.64 10.57
CA PHE A 187 -13.85 -4.90 12.00
C PHE A 187 -14.77 -6.11 12.23
N PRO A 188 -14.79 -6.68 13.46
CA PRO A 188 -15.63 -7.84 13.77
C PRO A 188 -17.13 -7.68 13.52
N ASP A 189 -17.64 -6.44 13.52
CA ASP A 189 -19.04 -6.11 13.20
C ASP A 189 -19.27 -5.93 11.67
N GLY A 190 -18.32 -6.36 10.84
CA GLY A 190 -18.42 -6.34 9.38
C GLY A 190 -18.23 -4.97 8.72
N ARG A 191 -17.92 -3.92 9.51
CA ARG A 191 -17.83 -2.56 8.99
C ARG A 191 -16.41 -2.13 8.66
N ASP A 192 -16.28 -1.25 7.66
CA ASP A 192 -15.04 -0.62 7.29
C ASP A 192 -14.69 0.53 8.25
N LEU A 193 -13.55 0.39 8.95
CA LEU A 193 -13.04 1.43 9.85
C LEU A 193 -12.75 2.73 9.07
N ASN A 194 -12.25 2.61 7.82
CA ASN A 194 -11.94 3.75 6.96
C ASN A 194 -13.17 4.34 6.24
N ARG A 195 -14.38 4.04 6.74
CA ARG A 195 -15.66 4.67 6.41
C ARG A 195 -16.37 5.19 7.66
N SER A 196 -15.73 5.04 8.83
CA SER A 196 -16.38 5.30 10.12
C SER A 196 -15.82 6.49 10.87
N PHE A 197 -14.78 7.16 10.38
CA PHE A 197 -14.23 8.39 10.99
C PHE A 197 -15.19 9.58 10.84
N PRO A 198 -15.18 10.54 11.82
CA PRO A 198 -14.45 10.55 13.07
C PRO A 198 -15.07 9.66 14.15
N GLY A 199 -16.13 8.95 13.83
CA GLY A 199 -16.86 8.05 14.71
C GLY A 199 -17.82 8.74 15.68
N ASN A 200 -18.64 7.91 16.33
CA ASN A 200 -19.61 8.34 17.34
C ASN A 200 -19.55 7.37 18.54
N PRO A 201 -19.38 7.87 19.79
CA PRO A 201 -19.29 7.01 20.97
C PRO A 201 -20.58 6.24 21.30
N ASP A 202 -21.71 6.70 20.77
CA ASP A 202 -23.05 6.13 21.03
C ASP A 202 -23.55 5.23 19.88
N SER A 203 -22.66 4.84 18.96
CA SER A 203 -22.99 4.05 17.78
C SER A 203 -22.43 2.61 17.88
N ASN A 204 -22.37 1.92 16.73
CA ASN A 204 -21.83 0.56 16.61
C ASN A 204 -20.33 0.48 17.00
N THR A 205 -19.81 -0.72 17.17
CA THR A 205 -18.45 -1.00 17.63
C THR A 205 -17.40 -0.29 16.80
N THR A 206 -17.44 -0.42 15.47
CA THR A 206 -16.46 0.24 14.56
C THR A 206 -16.50 1.75 14.71
N SER A 207 -17.68 2.36 14.78
CA SER A 207 -17.82 3.81 14.95
C SER A 207 -17.30 4.30 16.31
N ARG A 208 -17.51 3.53 17.38
CA ARG A 208 -16.97 3.82 18.72
C ARG A 208 -15.44 3.75 18.72
N VAL A 209 -14.87 2.73 18.06
CA VAL A 209 -13.42 2.58 17.87
C VAL A 209 -12.86 3.75 17.07
N ALA A 210 -13.47 4.11 15.93
CA ALA A 210 -13.08 5.27 15.14
C ALA A 210 -13.06 6.56 15.99
N ASN A 211 -14.06 6.74 16.85
CA ASN A 211 -14.12 7.90 17.75
C ASN A 211 -12.99 7.89 18.79
N GLY A 212 -12.68 6.74 19.36
CA GLY A 212 -11.56 6.58 20.30
C GLY A 212 -10.22 6.89 19.64
N LEU A 213 -9.97 6.35 18.45
CA LEU A 213 -8.77 6.64 17.63
C LEU A 213 -8.67 8.12 17.31
N TRP A 214 -9.75 8.70 16.80
CA TRP A 214 -9.81 10.11 16.44
C TRP A 214 -9.46 11.00 17.62
N LYS A 215 -10.15 10.85 18.74
CA LYS A 215 -9.99 11.71 19.91
C LYS A 215 -8.66 11.54 20.62
N ASN A 216 -8.14 10.32 20.73
CA ASN A 216 -7.02 10.04 21.63
C ASN A 216 -5.68 9.85 20.91
N ILE A 217 -5.69 9.48 19.62
CA ILE A 217 -4.46 9.19 18.86
C ILE A 217 -4.24 10.20 17.75
N ILE A 218 -5.28 10.51 16.96
CA ILE A 218 -5.18 11.28 15.72
C ILE A 218 -5.27 12.78 15.97
N SER A 219 -6.22 13.22 16.78
CA SER A 219 -6.42 14.65 17.08
C SER A 219 -5.14 15.31 17.60
N GLY A 220 -4.91 16.55 17.17
CA GLY A 220 -3.70 17.29 17.48
C GLY A 220 -2.46 16.84 16.72
N SER A 221 -2.63 16.11 15.62
CA SER A 221 -1.61 15.92 14.60
C SER A 221 -1.59 17.10 13.63
N ASP A 222 -0.41 17.50 13.21
CA ASP A 222 -0.25 18.49 12.12
C ASP A 222 -0.29 17.78 10.76
N TYR A 223 0.26 16.56 10.71
CA TYR A 223 0.35 15.74 9.51
C TYR A 223 0.04 14.28 9.79
N ILE A 224 -0.60 13.64 8.83
CA ILE A 224 -1.00 12.23 8.93
C ILE A 224 -0.60 11.51 7.65
N VAL A 225 -0.02 10.31 7.78
CA VAL A 225 0.18 9.37 6.68
C VAL A 225 -0.51 8.07 7.04
N ASP A 226 -1.43 7.66 6.18
CA ASP A 226 -2.21 6.43 6.30
C ASP A 226 -1.73 5.42 5.27
N PHE A 227 -1.18 4.28 5.72
CA PHE A 227 -0.55 3.29 4.86
C PHE A 227 -1.50 2.15 4.56
N HIS A 228 -1.77 1.97 3.26
CA HIS A 228 -2.66 0.98 2.71
C HIS A 228 -1.99 0.13 1.63
N THR A 229 -2.67 -0.93 1.24
CA THR A 229 -2.42 -1.71 0.03
C THR A 229 -3.69 -1.76 -0.82
N ALA A 230 -3.63 -2.41 -1.99
CA ALA A 230 -4.84 -2.76 -2.70
C ALA A 230 -5.76 -3.64 -1.82
N ALA A 231 -7.05 -3.62 -2.08
CA ALA A 231 -7.97 -4.55 -1.44
C ALA A 231 -7.81 -5.97 -2.00
N LYS A 232 -8.40 -6.96 -1.32
CA LYS A 232 -8.29 -8.38 -1.65
C LYS A 232 -8.52 -8.67 -3.13
N GLY A 233 -7.65 -9.49 -3.68
CA GLY A 233 -7.67 -9.90 -5.09
C GLY A 233 -7.05 -8.90 -6.06
N ARG A 234 -6.26 -7.93 -5.57
CA ARG A 234 -5.55 -6.95 -6.41
C ARG A 234 -4.20 -6.55 -5.82
N THR A 235 -3.41 -5.91 -6.68
CA THR A 235 -2.15 -5.28 -6.29
C THR A 235 -2.07 -3.88 -6.91
N ASN A 236 -1.46 -2.95 -6.19
CA ASN A 236 -1.22 -1.57 -6.61
C ASN A 236 0.26 -1.34 -6.87
N ILE A 237 0.59 -0.47 -7.85
CA ILE A 237 1.90 0.19 -7.82
C ILE A 237 1.94 1.18 -6.65
N PRO A 238 3.12 1.49 -6.10
CA PRO A 238 3.26 2.54 -5.10
C PRO A 238 2.73 3.89 -5.60
N GLN A 239 1.80 4.47 -4.86
CA GLN A 239 1.15 5.74 -5.19
C GLN A 239 0.71 6.50 -3.94
N ILE A 240 0.57 7.81 -4.03
CA ILE A 240 -0.06 8.65 -3.02
C ILE A 240 -1.45 9.07 -3.49
N ARG A 241 -2.42 8.97 -2.61
CA ARG A 241 -3.74 9.61 -2.77
C ARG A 241 -3.84 10.80 -1.82
N ALA A 242 -4.18 11.97 -2.33
CA ALA A 242 -4.26 13.20 -1.58
C ALA A 242 -5.31 14.14 -2.15
N ASN A 243 -5.94 14.95 -1.31
CA ASN A 243 -6.71 16.10 -1.78
C ASN A 243 -5.72 17.22 -2.18
N LEU A 244 -5.48 17.37 -3.47
CA LEU A 244 -4.53 18.38 -3.99
C LEU A 244 -5.10 19.81 -3.91
N ALA A 245 -6.40 19.98 -3.71
CA ALA A 245 -7.00 21.28 -3.40
C ALA A 245 -6.70 21.75 -1.96
N HIS A 246 -6.37 20.83 -1.03
CA HIS A 246 -5.92 21.16 0.30
C HIS A 246 -4.40 21.49 0.27
N PRO A 247 -3.97 22.78 0.46
CA PRO A 247 -2.59 23.19 0.14
C PRO A 247 -1.51 22.41 0.89
N THR A 248 -1.78 22.10 2.16
CA THR A 248 -0.82 21.38 3.01
C THR A 248 -0.74 19.89 2.64
N SER A 249 -1.88 19.25 2.31
CA SER A 249 -1.90 17.85 1.83
C SER A 249 -1.20 17.72 0.48
N ASN A 250 -1.40 18.66 -0.44
CA ASN A 250 -0.68 18.72 -1.72
C ASN A 250 0.84 18.81 -1.49
N ARG A 251 1.28 19.71 -0.58
CA ARG A 251 2.69 19.86 -0.26
C ARG A 251 3.30 18.57 0.29
N ILE A 252 2.66 17.91 1.26
CA ILE A 252 3.20 16.68 1.86
C ILE A 252 3.12 15.49 0.90
N ALA A 253 2.12 15.42 0.02
CA ALA A 253 2.04 14.41 -1.03
C ALA A 253 3.24 14.50 -1.97
N ARG A 254 3.56 15.71 -2.44
CA ARG A 254 4.75 15.94 -3.28
C ARG A 254 6.05 15.70 -2.53
N SER A 255 6.08 15.98 -1.23
CA SER A 255 7.25 15.80 -0.37
C SER A 255 7.51 14.34 0.00
N PHE A 256 6.53 13.46 -0.14
CA PHE A 256 6.72 12.02 0.07
C PHE A 256 7.72 11.45 -0.94
N GLY A 257 7.75 12.00 -2.15
CA GLY A 257 8.84 11.79 -3.09
C GLY A 257 8.67 10.57 -3.99
N ILE A 258 7.46 10.13 -4.28
CA ILE A 258 7.18 9.09 -5.27
C ILE A 258 6.52 9.65 -6.52
N GLU A 259 6.55 8.86 -7.60
CA GLU A 259 6.17 9.31 -8.93
C GLU A 259 4.67 9.57 -9.07
N THR A 260 3.83 8.67 -8.54
CA THR A 260 2.39 8.69 -8.82
C THR A 260 1.60 9.32 -7.67
N ILE A 261 0.87 10.38 -7.98
CA ILE A 261 -0.03 11.07 -7.05
C ILE A 261 -1.41 11.18 -7.67
N LEU A 262 -2.41 10.59 -7.01
CA LEU A 262 -3.82 10.72 -7.34
C LEU A 262 -4.46 11.84 -6.53
N ASP A 263 -5.12 12.76 -7.23
CA ASP A 263 -6.01 13.74 -6.62
C ASP A 263 -7.33 13.08 -6.21
N SER A 264 -7.58 13.03 -4.92
CA SER A 264 -8.78 12.46 -4.34
C SER A 264 -9.01 13.00 -2.94
N GLU A 265 -10.21 13.53 -2.70
CA GLU A 265 -10.64 13.93 -1.34
C GLU A 265 -10.76 12.73 -0.40
N GLY A 266 -11.01 11.55 -0.96
CA GLY A 266 -11.36 10.34 -0.24
C GLY A 266 -12.85 10.15 -0.01
N PRO A 267 -13.30 8.90 0.21
CA PRO A 267 -14.68 8.57 0.49
C PRO A 267 -15.18 9.23 1.79
N LYS A 268 -16.47 9.45 1.88
CA LYS A 268 -17.10 9.95 3.11
C LYS A 268 -16.78 9.01 4.29
N GLY A 269 -16.31 9.59 5.40
CA GLY A 269 -15.93 8.83 6.60
C GLY A 269 -14.55 8.20 6.53
N SER A 270 -13.78 8.38 5.45
CA SER A 270 -12.36 7.99 5.42
C SER A 270 -11.53 8.93 6.29
N LEU A 271 -10.43 8.38 6.84
CA LEU A 271 -9.51 9.15 7.67
C LEU A 271 -8.98 10.38 6.91
N ARG A 272 -8.53 10.21 5.67
CA ARG A 272 -7.99 11.31 4.84
C ARG A 272 -8.99 12.45 4.68
N ARG A 273 -10.24 12.15 4.31
CA ARG A 273 -11.25 13.16 4.12
C ARG A 273 -11.58 13.90 5.42
N VAL A 274 -11.84 13.14 6.48
CA VAL A 274 -12.20 13.73 7.78
C VAL A 274 -11.05 14.56 8.35
N ALA A 275 -9.80 14.13 8.18
CA ALA A 275 -8.63 14.90 8.62
C ALA A 275 -8.53 16.23 7.86
N ASN A 276 -8.64 16.20 6.52
CA ASN A 276 -8.61 17.41 5.70
C ASN A 276 -9.79 18.37 6.01
N ASP A 277 -10.98 17.84 6.26
CA ASP A 277 -12.15 18.62 6.68
C ASP A 277 -11.97 19.28 8.07
N ASN A 278 -10.97 18.83 8.86
CA ASN A 278 -10.58 19.40 10.15
C ASN A 278 -9.20 20.09 10.11
N ASP A 279 -8.79 20.59 8.95
CA ASP A 279 -7.53 21.34 8.74
C ASP A 279 -6.24 20.55 9.08
N MET A 280 -6.31 19.23 9.20
CA MET A 280 -5.16 18.35 9.35
C MET A 280 -4.74 17.79 8.00
N ALA A 281 -3.48 18.00 7.62
CA ALA A 281 -2.99 17.47 6.35
C ALA A 281 -2.84 15.95 6.42
N CYS A 282 -3.56 15.24 5.54
CA CYS A 282 -3.54 13.79 5.50
C CYS A 282 -3.34 13.29 4.07
N ILE A 283 -2.43 12.33 3.91
CA ILE A 283 -2.21 11.59 2.67
C ILE A 283 -2.36 10.10 2.92
N THR A 284 -2.73 9.36 1.88
CA THR A 284 -2.76 7.90 1.90
C THR A 284 -1.70 7.37 0.96
N PHE A 285 -0.82 6.50 1.47
CA PHE A 285 0.05 5.68 0.65
C PHE A 285 -0.68 4.40 0.28
N GLU A 286 -0.55 3.96 -0.95
CA GLU A 286 -1.07 2.71 -1.47
C GLU A 286 0.05 1.97 -2.19
N GLY A 287 0.27 0.68 -1.91
CA GLY A 287 1.28 -0.12 -2.61
C GLY A 287 1.21 -1.59 -2.25
N GLY A 288 1.36 -2.47 -3.26
CA GLY A 288 1.24 -3.92 -3.10
C GLY A 288 -0.20 -4.41 -2.92
N GLY A 289 -0.35 -5.65 -2.49
CA GLY A 289 -1.62 -6.33 -2.21
C GLY A 289 -1.80 -6.68 -0.74
N PRO A 290 -2.99 -7.15 -0.34
CA PRO A 290 -3.26 -7.62 1.01
C PRO A 290 -2.62 -9.00 1.26
N ASP A 291 -2.58 -9.42 2.51
CA ASP A 291 -2.03 -10.70 2.99
C ASP A 291 -0.53 -10.90 2.68
N GLU A 292 0.13 -9.90 2.11
CA GLU A 292 1.56 -9.89 1.86
C GLU A 292 2.17 -8.53 2.25
N ALA A 293 3.46 -8.53 2.56
CA ALA A 293 4.22 -7.31 2.76
C ALA A 293 5.22 -7.19 1.60
N ASP A 294 4.75 -6.65 0.47
CA ASP A 294 5.57 -6.44 -0.72
C ASP A 294 6.84 -5.65 -0.36
N PRO A 295 8.04 -6.23 -0.57
CA PRO A 295 9.29 -5.63 -0.12
C PRO A 295 9.58 -4.27 -0.74
N GLU A 296 9.19 -4.06 -1.98
CA GLU A 296 9.37 -2.81 -2.70
C GLU A 296 8.48 -1.72 -2.09
N SER A 297 7.19 -2.00 -1.92
CA SER A 297 6.22 -1.09 -1.28
C SER A 297 6.61 -0.75 0.16
N VAL A 298 7.12 -1.73 0.94
CA VAL A 298 7.65 -1.50 2.29
C VAL A 298 8.85 -0.55 2.25
N GLN A 299 9.80 -0.78 1.35
CA GLN A 299 10.98 0.06 1.19
C GLN A 299 10.60 1.49 0.79
N ILE A 300 9.71 1.64 -0.18
CA ILE A 300 9.22 2.94 -0.66
C ILE A 300 8.45 3.68 0.45
N SER A 301 7.63 2.97 1.24
CA SER A 301 6.94 3.53 2.40
C SER A 301 7.90 4.13 3.42
N MET A 302 9.00 3.43 3.71
CA MET A 302 10.03 3.89 4.65
C MET A 302 10.78 5.12 4.10
N TYR A 303 11.23 5.06 2.86
CA TYR A 303 11.93 6.19 2.22
C TYR A 303 11.04 7.41 2.09
N GLY A 304 9.82 7.24 1.62
CA GLY A 304 8.87 8.33 1.51
C GLY A 304 8.58 8.99 2.86
N THR A 305 8.49 8.19 3.93
CA THR A 305 8.34 8.72 5.28
C THR A 305 9.55 9.54 5.70
N ILE A 306 10.77 9.01 5.53
CA ILE A 306 12.00 9.74 5.85
C ILE A 306 12.09 11.03 5.03
N ASN A 307 11.74 10.95 3.76
CA ASN A 307 11.75 12.08 2.85
C ASN A 307 10.76 13.18 3.26
N LEU A 308 9.54 12.78 3.63
CA LEU A 308 8.55 13.67 4.21
C LEU A 308 9.07 14.35 5.49
N LEU A 309 9.66 13.58 6.42
CA LEU A 309 10.20 14.12 7.67
C LEU A 309 11.35 15.10 7.43
N ARG A 310 12.20 14.87 6.41
CA ARG A 310 13.22 15.82 5.98
C ARG A 310 12.61 17.10 5.41
N SER A 311 11.61 16.99 4.57
CA SER A 311 10.91 18.15 4.00
C SER A 311 10.23 19.00 5.08
N LEU A 312 9.76 18.38 6.14
CA LEU A 312 9.21 19.03 7.33
C LEU A 312 10.31 19.54 8.31
N ARG A 313 11.58 19.35 7.97
CA ARG A 313 12.75 19.67 8.81
C ARG A 313 12.74 18.98 10.17
N MET A 314 12.10 17.83 10.25
CA MET A 314 12.07 17.01 11.45
C MET A 314 13.31 16.13 11.57
N LEU A 315 13.85 15.65 10.44
CA LEU A 315 15.10 14.92 10.36
C LEU A 315 16.18 15.74 9.61
N PRO A 316 17.46 15.48 9.91
CA PRO A 316 18.56 16.08 9.15
C PRO A 316 18.58 15.54 7.71
N GLY A 317 19.25 16.29 6.81
CA GLY A 317 19.36 15.99 5.40
C GLY A 317 18.32 16.71 4.54
N TYR A 318 18.49 16.61 3.24
CA TYR A 318 17.59 17.21 2.25
C TYR A 318 16.52 16.22 1.80
N PRO A 319 15.30 16.68 1.49
CA PRO A 319 14.30 15.84 0.86
C PRO A 319 14.73 15.53 -0.57
N SER A 320 14.64 14.28 -0.94
CA SER A 320 14.90 13.83 -2.29
C SER A 320 13.63 13.99 -3.15
N LYS A 321 13.80 14.09 -4.47
CA LYS A 321 12.72 14.30 -5.42
C LYS A 321 12.68 13.13 -6.41
N PRO A 322 11.51 12.66 -6.86
CA PRO A 322 11.45 11.64 -7.91
C PRO A 322 11.96 12.24 -9.23
N ARG A 323 12.40 11.38 -10.14
CA ARG A 323 12.92 11.82 -11.46
C ARG A 323 11.83 12.52 -12.30
N PHE A 324 10.59 12.14 -12.11
CA PHE A 324 9.40 12.73 -12.72
C PHE A 324 8.21 12.51 -11.79
N ARG A 325 7.09 13.15 -12.09
CA ARG A 325 5.87 12.96 -11.29
C ARG A 325 4.65 12.87 -12.19
N ILE A 326 3.80 11.91 -11.90
CA ILE A 326 2.49 11.74 -12.52
C ILE A 326 1.45 12.33 -11.55
N LEU A 327 0.76 13.38 -12.00
CA LEU A 327 -0.36 13.97 -11.27
C LEU A 327 -1.64 13.61 -12.01
N ALA A 328 -2.49 12.79 -11.41
CA ALA A 328 -3.72 12.33 -12.02
C ALA A 328 -4.94 12.82 -11.23
N SER A 329 -5.94 13.32 -11.95
CA SER A 329 -7.27 13.59 -11.43
C SER A 329 -8.28 12.73 -12.19
N GLY A 330 -8.74 11.67 -11.54
CA GLY A 330 -9.64 10.69 -12.14
C GLY A 330 -8.96 9.43 -12.65
N SER A 331 -9.75 8.37 -12.71
CA SER A 331 -9.31 7.03 -13.09
C SER A 331 -10.49 6.23 -13.66
N VAL A 332 -10.21 5.13 -14.33
CA VAL A 332 -11.21 4.27 -14.97
C VAL A 332 -10.98 2.83 -14.54
N TRP A 333 -12.04 2.13 -14.19
CA TRP A 333 -12.01 0.70 -13.96
C TRP A 333 -12.18 -0.08 -15.26
N VAL A 334 -11.21 -0.92 -15.58
CA VAL A 334 -11.33 -1.96 -16.60
C VAL A 334 -12.01 -3.16 -15.95
N ARG A 335 -13.14 -3.59 -16.50
CA ARG A 335 -13.94 -4.67 -15.96
C ARG A 335 -14.10 -5.79 -16.95
N SER A 336 -14.20 -7.04 -16.46
CA SER A 336 -14.56 -8.16 -17.28
C SER A 336 -16.08 -8.22 -17.49
N ASP A 337 -16.52 -8.45 -18.69
CA ASP A 337 -17.95 -8.69 -19.00
C ASP A 337 -18.35 -10.16 -18.74
N GLN A 338 -17.34 -11.06 -18.62
CA GLN A 338 -17.53 -12.49 -18.41
C GLN A 338 -16.91 -12.95 -17.09
N GLY A 339 -17.49 -13.99 -16.49
CA GLY A 339 -16.90 -14.73 -15.38
C GLY A 339 -16.03 -15.87 -15.88
N GLY A 340 -15.02 -16.28 -15.09
CA GLY A 340 -14.16 -17.42 -15.42
C GLY A 340 -12.76 -17.32 -14.82
N LEU A 341 -11.86 -18.12 -15.35
CA LEU A 341 -10.44 -18.12 -14.97
C LEU A 341 -9.73 -16.94 -15.65
N LEU A 342 -9.09 -16.12 -14.83
CA LEU A 342 -8.40 -14.89 -15.28
C LEU A 342 -6.92 -15.14 -15.51
N ASP A 343 -6.42 -14.73 -16.68
CA ASP A 343 -5.01 -14.56 -16.97
C ASP A 343 -4.72 -13.09 -17.27
N VAL A 344 -3.94 -12.43 -16.41
CA VAL A 344 -3.58 -11.01 -16.54
C VAL A 344 -2.34 -10.90 -17.42
N LEU A 345 -2.47 -10.21 -18.55
CA LEU A 345 -1.41 -10.00 -19.54
C LEU A 345 -0.64 -8.72 -19.30
N ALA A 346 -1.33 -7.67 -18.83
CA ALA A 346 -0.73 -6.39 -18.50
C ALA A 346 -0.69 -6.21 -16.97
N PRO A 347 0.47 -6.36 -16.30
CA PRO A 347 0.60 -6.17 -14.85
C PRO A 347 0.41 -4.70 -14.44
N ALA A 348 0.23 -4.46 -13.13
CA ALA A 348 0.25 -3.10 -12.59
C ALA A 348 1.57 -2.39 -12.95
N GLY A 349 1.50 -1.15 -13.38
CA GLY A 349 2.60 -0.38 -13.94
C GLY A 349 2.64 -0.37 -15.47
N SER A 350 1.88 -1.22 -16.16
CA SER A 350 1.85 -1.24 -17.63
C SER A 350 1.19 0.01 -18.21
N PHE A 351 1.81 0.56 -19.25
CA PHE A 351 1.19 1.55 -20.12
C PHE A 351 0.51 0.82 -21.28
N VAL A 352 -0.78 1.02 -21.43
CA VAL A 352 -1.61 0.33 -22.41
C VAL A 352 -2.27 1.32 -23.38
N GLU A 353 -2.47 0.89 -24.62
CA GLU A 353 -3.23 1.65 -25.63
C GLU A 353 -4.72 1.28 -25.57
N GLU A 354 -5.58 2.14 -26.13
CA GLU A 354 -7.01 1.85 -26.30
C GLU A 354 -7.19 0.61 -27.18
N GLY A 355 -8.02 -0.34 -26.75
CA GLY A 355 -8.26 -1.60 -27.44
C GLY A 355 -7.21 -2.68 -27.20
N GLU A 356 -6.15 -2.40 -26.46
CA GLU A 356 -5.12 -3.40 -26.10
C GLU A 356 -5.69 -4.42 -25.12
N ILE A 357 -5.37 -5.69 -25.32
CA ILE A 357 -5.81 -6.79 -24.46
C ILE A 357 -4.98 -6.75 -23.17
N VAL A 358 -5.65 -6.53 -22.04
CA VAL A 358 -5.00 -6.45 -20.72
C VAL A 358 -5.13 -7.72 -19.91
N ALA A 359 -6.11 -8.56 -20.25
CA ALA A 359 -6.31 -9.86 -19.64
C ALA A 359 -7.17 -10.75 -20.54
N THR A 360 -7.18 -12.05 -20.27
CA THR A 360 -8.13 -13.00 -20.86
C THR A 360 -8.89 -13.72 -19.77
N VAL A 361 -10.16 -14.02 -20.02
CA VAL A 361 -11.01 -14.83 -19.15
C VAL A 361 -11.44 -16.08 -19.89
N THR A 362 -11.15 -17.23 -19.32
CA THR A 362 -11.48 -18.55 -19.92
C THR A 362 -12.64 -19.16 -19.14
N ASP A 363 -13.69 -19.55 -19.83
CA ASP A 363 -14.78 -20.33 -19.23
C ASP A 363 -14.31 -21.79 -19.02
N PRO A 364 -14.20 -22.27 -17.78
CA PRO A 364 -13.78 -23.64 -17.52
C PRO A 364 -14.83 -24.69 -17.94
N GLU A 365 -16.09 -24.31 -18.15
CA GLU A 365 -17.15 -25.19 -18.62
C GLU A 365 -17.13 -25.39 -20.13
N ILE A 366 -16.51 -24.45 -20.88
CA ILE A 366 -16.40 -24.51 -22.34
C ILE A 366 -14.93 -24.41 -22.74
N PRO A 367 -14.19 -25.53 -22.73
CA PRO A 367 -12.75 -25.55 -23.04
C PRO A 367 -12.44 -24.90 -24.39
N GLY A 368 -11.52 -23.93 -24.38
CA GLY A 368 -11.08 -23.23 -25.59
C GLY A 368 -11.85 -21.95 -25.92
N GLU A 369 -12.88 -21.61 -25.15
CA GLU A 369 -13.52 -20.30 -25.25
C GLU A 369 -12.80 -19.30 -24.33
N ASN A 370 -12.22 -18.27 -24.93
CA ASN A 370 -11.52 -17.19 -24.24
C ASN A 370 -12.17 -15.87 -24.59
N HIS A 371 -12.36 -15.03 -23.56
CA HIS A 371 -12.87 -13.68 -23.69
C HIS A 371 -11.78 -12.66 -23.36
N ASP A 372 -11.46 -11.80 -24.33
CA ASP A 372 -10.46 -10.76 -24.15
C ASP A 372 -11.03 -9.58 -23.35
N VAL A 373 -10.31 -9.15 -22.31
CA VAL A 373 -10.59 -7.92 -21.60
C VAL A 373 -9.69 -6.84 -22.16
N VAL A 374 -10.29 -5.86 -22.82
CA VAL A 374 -9.53 -4.80 -23.51
C VAL A 374 -9.54 -3.50 -22.71
N SER A 375 -8.47 -2.72 -22.85
CA SER A 375 -8.41 -1.38 -22.29
C SER A 375 -9.38 -0.45 -23.01
N PRO A 376 -10.30 0.22 -22.29
CA PRO A 376 -11.27 1.13 -22.92
C PRO A 376 -10.65 2.45 -23.40
N ILE A 377 -9.46 2.77 -22.93
CA ILE A 377 -8.73 4.01 -23.26
C ILE A 377 -7.22 3.78 -23.08
N ARG A 378 -6.43 4.64 -23.71
CA ARG A 378 -5.00 4.69 -23.46
C ARG A 378 -4.68 5.19 -22.05
N GLY A 379 -3.83 4.47 -21.31
CA GLY A 379 -3.50 4.87 -19.95
C GLY A 379 -2.42 4.04 -19.26
N LEU A 380 -2.21 4.35 -17.98
CA LEU A 380 -1.30 3.64 -17.07
C LEU A 380 -2.12 2.79 -16.09
N LEU A 381 -1.92 1.50 -16.06
CA LEU A 381 -2.52 0.60 -15.08
C LEU A 381 -1.83 0.78 -13.72
N ILE A 382 -2.53 1.36 -12.75
CA ILE A 382 -2.02 1.56 -11.38
C ILE A 382 -2.38 0.42 -10.44
N SER A 383 -3.31 -0.43 -10.85
CA SER A 383 -3.70 -1.63 -10.12
C SER A 383 -4.20 -2.69 -11.09
N THR A 384 -3.94 -3.96 -10.76
CA THR A 384 -4.48 -5.11 -11.51
C THR A 384 -4.98 -6.20 -10.57
N ALA A 385 -5.90 -7.02 -11.08
CA ALA A 385 -6.41 -8.19 -10.37
C ALA A 385 -5.30 -9.23 -10.16
N THR A 386 -5.35 -9.92 -9.02
CA THR A 386 -4.45 -11.03 -8.67
C THR A 386 -5.20 -12.34 -8.43
N HIS A 387 -6.53 -12.27 -8.30
CA HIS A 387 -7.36 -13.46 -8.18
C HIS A 387 -7.40 -14.22 -9.50
N PRO A 388 -7.19 -15.54 -9.49
CA PRO A 388 -7.23 -16.36 -10.71
C PRO A 388 -8.65 -16.62 -11.22
N PHE A 389 -9.67 -16.18 -10.49
CA PHE A 389 -11.09 -16.34 -10.84
C PHE A 389 -11.81 -15.00 -10.68
N VAL A 390 -12.67 -14.66 -11.64
CA VAL A 390 -13.46 -13.43 -11.63
C VAL A 390 -14.91 -13.71 -12.04
N ASN A 391 -15.80 -12.88 -11.52
CA ASN A 391 -17.20 -12.85 -11.94
C ASN A 391 -17.40 -11.79 -13.05
N SER A 392 -18.50 -11.88 -13.79
CA SER A 392 -18.92 -10.78 -14.66
C SER A 392 -19.05 -9.48 -13.85
N GLY A 393 -18.55 -8.38 -14.42
CA GLY A 393 -18.47 -7.07 -13.75
C GLY A 393 -17.27 -6.88 -12.81
N SER A 394 -16.47 -7.92 -12.52
CA SER A 394 -15.29 -7.80 -11.67
C SER A 394 -14.28 -6.81 -12.23
N PRO A 395 -13.68 -5.96 -11.38
CA PRO A 395 -12.61 -5.06 -11.80
C PRO A 395 -11.31 -5.83 -12.04
N ILE A 396 -10.76 -5.71 -13.25
CA ILE A 396 -9.52 -6.34 -13.68
C ILE A 396 -8.34 -5.39 -13.55
N GLY A 397 -8.53 -4.11 -13.87
CA GLY A 397 -7.50 -3.09 -13.81
C GLY A 397 -8.03 -1.73 -13.40
N HIS A 398 -7.19 -0.93 -12.76
CA HIS A 398 -7.44 0.46 -12.44
C HIS A 398 -6.52 1.33 -13.27
N LEU A 399 -7.08 2.12 -14.18
CA LEU A 399 -6.38 2.81 -15.25
C LEU A 399 -6.40 4.32 -15.05
N LEU A 400 -5.23 4.96 -15.12
CA LEU A 400 -5.12 6.41 -15.25
C LEU A 400 -5.15 6.80 -16.72
N PRO A 401 -6.16 7.58 -17.18
CA PRO A 401 -6.24 8.03 -18.57
C PRO A 401 -5.07 8.94 -18.94
N VAL A 402 -4.30 8.61 -20.00
CA VAL A 402 -3.20 9.42 -20.48
C VAL A 402 -3.53 10.07 -21.81
N ARG A 403 -4.10 11.28 -21.75
CA ARG A 403 -4.47 12.05 -22.95
C ARG A 403 -3.32 12.88 -23.49
N ARG A 404 -2.51 13.46 -22.59
CA ARG A 404 -1.34 14.29 -22.92
C ARG A 404 -0.12 13.72 -22.21
N GLY A 405 1.09 14.00 -22.71
CA GLY A 405 2.32 13.51 -22.08
C GLY A 405 2.64 12.04 -22.30
N ALA A 406 1.90 11.31 -23.14
CA ALA A 406 2.14 9.89 -23.44
C ALA A 406 3.58 9.63 -23.93
N ALA A 407 4.12 10.49 -24.78
CA ALA A 407 5.49 10.36 -25.27
C ALA A 407 6.53 10.52 -24.14
N THR A 408 6.28 11.42 -23.20
CA THR A 408 7.12 11.59 -22.00
C THR A 408 7.02 10.40 -21.09
N LEU A 409 5.80 9.91 -20.82
CA LEU A 409 5.59 8.73 -19.98
C LEU A 409 6.23 7.49 -20.59
N LYS A 410 6.10 7.27 -21.92
CA LYS A 410 6.73 6.13 -22.62
C LYS A 410 8.26 6.09 -22.47
N ARG A 411 8.93 7.22 -22.29
CA ARG A 411 10.37 7.26 -21.98
C ARG A 411 10.72 6.86 -20.56
N ARG A 412 9.73 6.67 -19.70
CA ARG A 412 9.84 6.28 -18.28
C ARG A 412 9.40 4.83 -18.04
N LEU A 413 9.21 4.07 -19.11
CA LEU A 413 8.89 2.66 -19.07
C LEU A 413 10.16 1.83 -19.25
N ASP A 414 10.16 0.63 -18.68
CA ASP A 414 11.18 -0.39 -18.91
C ASP A 414 10.98 -1.07 -20.28
N GLU A 415 11.79 -2.10 -20.56
CA GLU A 415 11.71 -2.89 -21.79
C GLU A 415 10.38 -3.70 -21.90
N GLU A 416 9.70 -3.93 -20.77
CA GLU A 416 8.43 -4.65 -20.69
C GLU A 416 7.22 -3.69 -20.77
N GLY A 417 7.46 -2.38 -20.91
CA GLY A 417 6.42 -1.35 -21.00
C GLY A 417 5.81 -0.96 -19.65
N CYS A 418 6.47 -1.30 -18.54
CA CYS A 418 6.04 -0.97 -17.19
C CYS A 418 6.76 0.27 -16.67
N LEU A 419 6.05 1.04 -15.83
CA LEU A 419 6.58 2.25 -15.21
C LEU A 419 7.80 1.93 -14.34
N ILE A 420 8.90 2.62 -14.59
CA ILE A 420 10.10 2.55 -13.75
C ILE A 420 9.84 3.38 -12.48
N ILE A 421 9.71 2.70 -11.35
CA ILE A 421 9.50 3.35 -10.05
C ILE A 421 10.87 3.58 -9.41
N SER A 422 11.11 4.82 -8.95
CA SER A 422 12.37 5.16 -8.30
C SER A 422 12.56 4.37 -7.00
N GLY A 423 13.70 3.70 -6.88
CA GLY A 423 14.04 2.87 -5.73
C GLY A 423 13.86 1.37 -5.93
N SER A 424 13.27 0.91 -7.04
CA SER A 424 13.08 -0.53 -7.33
C SER A 424 14.39 -1.23 -7.72
N ASP A 425 15.30 -0.57 -8.45
CA ASP A 425 16.49 -1.19 -9.05
C ASP A 425 17.81 -0.97 -8.30
N GLY A 426 17.74 -0.44 -7.08
CA GLY A 426 18.97 -0.24 -6.30
C GLY A 426 19.70 1.07 -6.58
N ASP A 427 19.30 1.83 -7.55
CA ASP A 427 19.75 3.21 -7.69
C ASP A 427 19.16 4.07 -6.57
N PRO A 428 19.90 5.07 -6.04
CA PRO A 428 19.29 6.03 -5.14
C PRO A 428 18.10 6.66 -5.87
N PRO A 429 16.90 6.60 -5.30
CA PRO A 429 15.67 6.97 -6.02
C PRO A 429 15.63 8.44 -6.46
N TRP A 430 16.65 9.24 -6.08
CA TRP A 430 16.53 10.67 -6.04
C TRP A 430 17.84 11.39 -6.41
N ARG A 431 17.73 12.42 -7.23
CA ARG A 431 18.80 13.36 -7.49
C ARG A 431 18.46 14.71 -6.83
N GLU A 432 19.47 15.35 -6.23
CA GLU A 432 19.28 16.61 -5.48
C GLU A 432 19.06 17.83 -6.38
N ASP A 433 19.53 17.79 -7.64
CA ASP A 433 19.78 18.99 -8.47
C ASP A 433 19.04 19.04 -9.82
N GLU A 434 18.13 18.11 -10.12
CA GLU A 434 17.39 18.15 -11.39
C GLU A 434 15.95 18.69 -11.20
N ASP A 435 15.49 19.50 -12.16
CA ASP A 435 14.10 19.93 -12.23
C ASP A 435 13.18 18.71 -12.45
N ILE A 436 12.11 18.62 -11.67
CA ILE A 436 11.14 17.55 -11.79
C ILE A 436 10.23 17.82 -12.97
N GLU A 437 10.14 16.88 -13.88
CA GLU A 437 9.13 16.91 -14.93
C GLU A 437 7.77 16.44 -14.36
N ASP A 438 6.84 17.38 -14.13
CA ASP A 438 5.47 17.04 -13.76
C ASP A 438 4.68 16.64 -15.02
N ILE A 439 4.30 15.36 -15.11
CA ILE A 439 3.42 14.84 -16.15
C ILE A 439 2.00 14.93 -15.61
N ALA A 440 1.29 15.98 -16.01
CA ALA A 440 -0.11 16.16 -15.60
C ALA A 440 -1.02 15.27 -16.45
N ILE A 441 -1.69 14.32 -15.83
CA ILE A 441 -2.72 13.49 -16.43
C ILE A 441 -4.06 13.99 -15.91
N PHE A 442 -4.74 14.83 -16.69
CA PHE A 442 -6.08 15.33 -16.38
C PHE A 442 -7.12 14.52 -17.15
N GLY A 443 -7.94 13.77 -16.44
CA GLY A 443 -9.12 13.12 -16.98
C GLY A 443 -10.38 13.75 -16.40
N GLU A 444 -11.06 14.64 -17.15
CA GLU A 444 -12.49 14.83 -16.91
C GLU A 444 -13.21 13.61 -17.48
N TRP A 445 -13.53 12.66 -16.62
CA TRP A 445 -14.42 11.55 -16.92
C TRP A 445 -15.73 11.78 -16.17
N SER A 446 -16.82 11.95 -16.91
CA SER A 446 -18.17 12.14 -16.37
C SER A 446 -18.87 10.84 -15.94
N GLY A 447 -18.18 9.74 -15.92
CA GLY A 447 -18.71 8.42 -15.62
C GLY A 447 -18.15 7.85 -14.30
N GLY A 448 -18.84 8.14 -13.20
CA GLY A 448 -18.56 7.57 -11.88
C GLY A 448 -17.52 8.35 -11.07
N SER A 449 -17.83 8.57 -9.79
CA SER A 449 -16.89 9.14 -8.84
C SER A 449 -15.62 8.29 -8.79
N PRO A 450 -14.39 8.88 -8.77
CA PRO A 450 -13.16 8.14 -8.51
C PRO A 450 -13.18 7.37 -7.17
N ASP A 451 -14.06 7.80 -6.29
CA ASP A 451 -14.34 7.24 -4.98
C ASP A 451 -15.56 6.29 -4.98
N ALA A 452 -16.11 5.93 -6.13
CA ALA A 452 -17.00 4.77 -6.25
C ALA A 452 -16.19 3.49 -6.02
N GLU A 453 -15.39 3.52 -4.97
CA GLU A 453 -14.83 2.38 -4.34
C GLU A 453 -15.96 1.65 -3.65
N TRP A 454 -16.22 0.41 -4.11
CA TRP A 454 -16.65 -0.62 -3.22
C TRP A 454 -17.94 -0.32 -2.43
N GLY A 455 -19.04 -0.48 -3.07
CA GLY A 455 -20.19 -0.98 -2.35
C GLY A 455 -19.71 -2.24 -1.60
N PRO A 456 -20.15 -2.49 -0.36
CA PRO A 456 -19.96 -3.79 0.24
C PRO A 456 -20.36 -4.80 -0.83
N ILE A 457 -19.63 -5.92 -0.93
CA ILE A 457 -20.22 -7.13 -1.42
C ILE A 457 -21.39 -7.29 -0.44
N GLU A 458 -22.59 -6.90 -0.88
CA GLU A 458 -23.78 -7.23 -0.15
C GLU A 458 -23.70 -8.73 -0.02
N SER A 459 -23.43 -9.20 1.19
CA SER A 459 -23.77 -10.55 1.56
C SER A 459 -25.25 -10.61 1.27
N GLU A 460 -25.64 -11.37 0.25
CA GLU A 460 -27.01 -11.79 0.10
C GLU A 460 -27.41 -12.30 1.47
N GLU A 461 -28.24 -11.53 2.16
CA GLU A 461 -28.97 -12.01 3.32
C GLU A 461 -29.90 -13.08 2.74
N GLU A 462 -29.53 -14.34 2.94
CA GLU A 462 -30.48 -15.44 2.86
C GLU A 462 -31.54 -15.18 3.92
N ASP A 463 -32.80 -15.01 3.46
CA ASP A 463 -34.02 -15.04 4.27
C ASP A 463 -34.17 -16.36 5.05
#